data_eb23e17274587ab110c1d9385867a4d6
#
_entry.id   eb23e17274587ab110c1d9385867a4d6
#
_cell.length_a   1.000
_cell.length_b   1.000
_cell.length_c   1.000
_cell.angle_alpha   90.00
_cell.angle_beta   90.00
_cell.angle_gamma   90.00
#
_symmetry.space_group_name_H-M   'P 1'
#
loop_
_entity.id
_entity.type
_entity.pdbx_description
1 polymer ?
#
loop_
_entity_poly.entity_id
_entity_poly.type
_entity_poly.pdbx_seq_one_letter_code
_entity_poly.pdbx_strand_id
1 'polypeptide(L)'
;WDRHLAHVGNIYDMILPYILTNGRISEDNLGIRESGNGIPDIIDEARNEVDFFLSIRDGEGYSQGVTNPSSEWSIMFQAGTTTMAAWANAANCAVLAAAFQIHGDEELCNYYTDEAITAFNYASKQENSQLDDLQDIGSASMRGRDFRQLAAAYLYNVTGDTKWEDIMAEESVVKDGKTPIFSKSRNRYYQIWATAAYLACPQERHYPELYNNMKASVDYQANENNVNFMSTRPSRRTANDSRWQVSENLQMVMMAHYIADNAARKAELEKAMYMEAGWGLGRNPSNTVEMTGLGERH
;
A
#
# COMPACT_ATOMS: atom_id res chain seq x y z
N TRP A 1 -15.46 -0.56 11.31
CA TRP A 1 -14.02 -0.85 11.30
C TRP A 1 -13.25 0.15 10.45
N ASP A 2 -13.88 0.78 9.46
CA ASP A 2 -13.31 1.83 8.59
C ASP A 2 -13.15 3.17 9.33
N ARG A 3 -12.75 3.11 10.58
CA ARG A 3 -12.79 4.22 11.52
C ARG A 3 -11.44 4.55 12.10
N HIS A 4 -10.42 3.88 11.62
CA HIS A 4 -9.11 3.91 12.25
C HIS A 4 -8.00 3.78 11.20
N LEU A 5 -6.86 4.40 11.43
CA LEU A 5 -5.68 4.29 10.55
C LEU A 5 -5.23 2.85 10.26
N ALA A 6 -5.71 1.85 11.02
CA ALA A 6 -5.50 0.44 10.72
C ALA A 6 -6.01 0.00 9.33
N HIS A 7 -6.89 0.78 8.71
CA HIS A 7 -7.51 0.46 7.41
C HIS A 7 -6.77 1.05 6.20
N VAL A 8 -5.74 1.85 6.42
CA VAL A 8 -4.96 2.44 5.30
C VAL A 8 -4.39 1.40 4.34
N GLY A 9 -4.22 0.14 4.79
CA GLY A 9 -3.81 -0.96 3.93
C GLY A 9 -4.68 -1.14 2.70
N ASN A 10 -5.98 -0.92 2.83
CA ASN A 10 -6.94 -1.04 1.72
C ASN A 10 -6.64 -0.04 0.60
N ILE A 11 -6.25 1.20 0.93
CA ILE A 11 -5.87 2.24 -0.03
C ILE A 11 -4.74 1.73 -0.92
N TYR A 12 -3.68 1.20 -0.30
CA TYR A 12 -2.49 0.76 -1.04
C TYR A 12 -2.72 -0.54 -1.79
N ASP A 13 -3.52 -1.46 -1.24
CA ASP A 13 -3.89 -2.71 -1.92
C ASP A 13 -4.72 -2.45 -3.18
N MET A 14 -5.54 -1.41 -3.21
CA MET A 14 -6.29 -0.97 -4.38
C MET A 14 -5.41 -0.21 -5.38
N ILE A 15 -4.61 0.73 -4.91
CA ILE A 15 -3.86 1.64 -5.79
C ILE A 15 -2.58 1.01 -6.34
N LEU A 16 -1.93 0.10 -5.61
CA LEU A 16 -0.69 -0.54 -6.06
C LEU A 16 -0.83 -1.24 -7.43
N PRO A 17 -1.84 -2.12 -7.67
CA PRO A 17 -2.01 -2.73 -8.98
C PRO A 17 -2.33 -1.70 -10.07
N TYR A 18 -3.06 -0.63 -9.76
CA TYR A 18 -3.31 0.46 -10.70
C TYR A 18 -1.99 1.12 -11.16
N ILE A 19 -1.12 1.48 -10.21
CA ILE A 19 0.20 2.08 -10.50
C ILE A 19 1.10 1.12 -11.27
N LEU A 20 1.24 -0.12 -10.80
CA LEU A 20 2.10 -1.12 -11.44
C LEU A 20 1.65 -1.52 -12.86
N THR A 21 0.38 -1.33 -13.18
CA THR A 21 -0.17 -1.53 -14.52
C THR A 21 -0.21 -0.26 -15.37
N ASN A 22 0.26 0.86 -14.82
CA ASN A 22 0.19 2.17 -15.44
C ASN A 22 -1.24 2.53 -15.88
N GLY A 23 -2.20 2.42 -14.96
CA GLY A 23 -3.59 2.81 -15.17
C GLY A 23 -4.44 1.85 -16.00
N ARG A 24 -4.03 0.59 -16.22
CA ARG A 24 -4.81 -0.37 -17.02
C ARG A 24 -6.07 -0.88 -16.32
N ILE A 25 -6.15 -0.76 -15.00
CA ILE A 25 -7.37 -1.07 -14.23
C ILE A 25 -8.22 0.18 -14.25
N SER A 26 -9.04 0.34 -15.30
CA SER A 26 -9.73 1.58 -15.63
C SER A 26 -11.25 1.43 -15.65
N GLU A 27 -11.78 0.37 -15.07
CA GLU A 27 -13.22 0.14 -14.97
C GLU A 27 -13.87 1.25 -14.12
N ASP A 28 -14.91 1.86 -14.71
CA ASP A 28 -15.76 2.91 -14.12
C ASP A 28 -17.24 2.48 -14.18
N ASN A 29 -17.51 1.20 -13.89
CA ASN A 29 -18.83 0.58 -14.00
C ASN A 29 -19.03 -0.62 -13.07
N LEU A 30 -18.29 -0.70 -11.97
CA LEU A 30 -18.37 -1.80 -11.03
C LEU A 30 -19.60 -1.72 -10.10
N GLY A 31 -20.37 -0.64 -10.19
CA GLY A 31 -21.63 -0.47 -9.48
C GLY A 31 -21.46 0.15 -8.08
N ILE A 32 -20.37 0.84 -7.83
CA ILE A 32 -20.23 1.72 -6.67
C ILE A 32 -21.01 3.02 -6.91
N ARG A 33 -21.13 3.85 -5.90
CA ARG A 33 -21.92 5.11 -5.98
C ARG A 33 -21.35 6.08 -7.01
N GLU A 34 -20.07 6.12 -7.17
CA GLU A 34 -19.30 7.02 -8.02
C GLU A 34 -19.17 6.51 -9.47
N SER A 35 -19.52 5.24 -9.76
CA SER A 35 -19.41 4.66 -11.10
C SER A 35 -20.02 5.53 -12.18
N GLY A 36 -19.29 5.72 -13.27
CA GLY A 36 -19.73 6.52 -14.43
C GLY A 36 -19.33 7.99 -14.37
N ASN A 37 -18.45 8.38 -13.44
CA ASN A 37 -17.97 9.76 -13.31
C ASN A 37 -16.70 10.07 -14.13
N GLY A 38 -16.12 9.07 -14.79
CA GLY A 38 -14.89 9.18 -15.59
C GLY A 38 -13.61 8.87 -14.82
N ILE A 39 -13.70 8.61 -13.51
CA ILE A 39 -12.59 8.16 -12.67
C ILE A 39 -12.72 6.62 -12.50
N PRO A 40 -11.65 5.84 -12.59
CA PRO A 40 -11.72 4.41 -12.29
C PRO A 40 -12.26 4.14 -10.89
N ASP A 41 -13.23 3.23 -10.77
CA ASP A 41 -13.89 2.91 -9.49
C ASP A 41 -12.89 2.50 -8.39
N ILE A 42 -11.77 1.89 -8.75
CA ILE A 42 -10.71 1.52 -7.79
C ILE A 42 -10.02 2.75 -7.17
N ILE A 43 -9.95 3.86 -7.90
CA ILE A 43 -9.42 5.13 -7.38
C ILE A 43 -10.47 5.79 -6.49
N ASP A 44 -11.74 5.79 -6.90
CA ASP A 44 -12.82 6.40 -6.13
C ASP A 44 -13.02 5.70 -4.77
N GLU A 45 -12.93 4.36 -4.71
CA GLU A 45 -12.98 3.63 -3.45
C GLU A 45 -11.80 3.99 -2.53
N ALA A 46 -10.59 4.05 -3.05
CA ALA A 46 -9.44 4.49 -2.27
C ALA A 46 -9.57 5.95 -1.81
N ARG A 47 -10.08 6.81 -2.68
CA ARG A 47 -10.35 8.22 -2.42
C ARG A 47 -11.38 8.41 -1.31
N ASN A 48 -12.43 7.62 -1.27
CA ASN A 48 -13.45 7.69 -0.22
C ASN A 48 -12.85 7.54 1.18
N GLU A 49 -11.91 6.63 1.35
CA GLU A 49 -11.19 6.44 2.62
C GLU A 49 -10.28 7.63 2.95
N VAL A 50 -9.54 8.15 1.97
CA VAL A 50 -8.64 9.31 2.17
C VAL A 50 -9.44 10.56 2.52
N ASP A 51 -10.51 10.86 1.77
CA ASP A 51 -11.37 12.01 2.00
C ASP A 51 -12.07 11.93 3.37
N PHE A 52 -12.42 10.72 3.83
CA PHE A 52 -12.91 10.51 5.18
C PHE A 52 -11.90 10.99 6.22
N PHE A 53 -10.64 10.57 6.14
CA PHE A 53 -9.60 11.01 7.09
C PHE A 53 -9.32 12.52 6.99
N LEU A 54 -9.37 13.10 5.82
CA LEU A 54 -9.25 14.56 5.66
C LEU A 54 -10.44 15.30 6.28
N SER A 55 -11.65 14.73 6.21
CA SER A 55 -12.88 15.35 6.74
C SER A 55 -12.93 15.41 8.27
N ILE A 56 -12.19 14.54 8.95
CA ILE A 56 -12.14 14.47 10.42
C ILE A 56 -10.93 15.18 11.04
N ARG A 57 -10.33 16.12 10.31
CA ARG A 57 -9.28 17.00 10.88
C ARG A 57 -9.85 17.86 12.01
N ASP A 58 -9.01 18.14 13.00
CA ASP A 58 -9.33 19.07 14.10
C ASP A 58 -8.35 20.26 14.04
N GLY A 59 -8.83 21.37 13.52
CA GLY A 59 -7.98 22.51 13.18
C GLY A 59 -6.90 22.13 12.18
N GLU A 60 -5.64 22.33 12.55
CA GLU A 60 -4.49 21.91 11.73
C GLU A 60 -4.11 20.43 11.98
N GLY A 61 -4.65 19.80 13.02
CA GLY A 61 -4.30 18.45 13.44
C GLY A 61 -5.02 17.36 12.67
N TYR A 62 -4.46 16.16 12.71
CA TYR A 62 -4.96 14.95 12.02
C TYR A 62 -5.45 13.94 13.03
N SER A 63 -6.73 13.56 12.93
CA SER A 63 -7.34 12.58 13.83
C SER A 63 -6.89 11.16 13.51
N GLN A 64 -6.81 10.32 14.55
CA GLN A 64 -6.59 8.88 14.44
C GLN A 64 -7.77 8.11 13.81
N GLY A 65 -8.92 8.76 13.64
CA GLY A 65 -10.13 8.15 13.15
C GLY A 65 -11.32 8.41 14.05
N VAL A 66 -12.31 7.54 14.00
CA VAL A 66 -13.49 7.58 14.87
C VAL A 66 -13.65 6.26 15.61
N THR A 67 -14.25 6.32 16.79
CA THR A 67 -14.49 5.15 17.63
C THR A 67 -15.81 5.26 18.35
N ASN A 68 -16.31 4.14 18.85
CA ASN A 68 -17.46 4.13 19.76
C ASN A 68 -17.13 3.37 21.05
N PRO A 69 -17.78 3.71 22.16
CA PRO A 69 -17.63 2.96 23.40
C PRO A 69 -18.04 1.51 23.19
N SER A 70 -17.37 0.57 23.85
CA SER A 70 -17.70 -0.84 23.80
C SER A 70 -19.09 -1.17 24.31
N SER A 71 -19.68 -0.27 25.11
CA SER A 71 -21.00 -0.40 25.72
C SER A 71 -22.13 0.27 24.94
N GLU A 72 -21.81 1.15 23.96
CA GLU A 72 -22.80 1.93 23.22
C GLU A 72 -22.37 2.16 21.76
N TRP A 73 -22.90 1.35 20.86
CA TRP A 73 -22.52 1.32 19.44
C TRP A 73 -23.16 2.44 18.61
N SER A 74 -24.19 3.10 19.14
CA SER A 74 -24.86 4.21 18.44
C SER A 74 -24.13 5.56 18.59
N ILE A 75 -23.18 5.65 19.51
CA ILE A 75 -22.41 6.87 19.76
C ILE A 75 -21.03 6.73 19.12
N MET A 76 -20.64 7.73 18.34
CA MET A 76 -19.32 7.81 17.73
C MET A 76 -18.57 9.03 18.23
N PHE A 77 -17.30 8.83 18.55
CA PHE A 77 -16.38 9.90 18.95
C PHE A 77 -15.24 9.97 17.94
N GLN A 78 -14.88 11.19 17.59
CA GLN A 78 -13.63 11.43 16.89
C GLN A 78 -12.46 11.20 17.85
N ALA A 79 -11.48 10.42 17.43
CA ALA A 79 -10.25 10.21 18.18
C ALA A 79 -9.36 11.47 18.16
N GLY A 80 -8.49 11.60 19.14
CA GLY A 80 -7.55 12.71 19.21
C GLY A 80 -6.59 12.78 18.02
N THR A 81 -6.01 13.96 17.83
CA THR A 81 -4.99 14.19 16.83
C THR A 81 -3.64 13.63 17.24
N THR A 82 -2.88 13.10 16.29
CA THR A 82 -1.53 12.57 16.53
C THR A 82 -0.60 12.89 15.36
N THR A 83 0.69 12.89 15.61
CA THR A 83 1.71 13.03 14.56
C THR A 83 1.69 11.82 13.63
N MET A 84 1.43 10.62 14.18
CA MET A 84 1.25 9.40 13.41
C MET A 84 0.13 9.53 12.36
N ALA A 85 -1.02 10.11 12.75
CA ALA A 85 -2.12 10.36 11.83
C ALA A 85 -1.74 11.36 10.72
N ALA A 86 -0.93 12.35 11.03
CA ALA A 86 -0.44 13.29 10.02
C ALA A 86 0.52 12.61 9.03
N TRP A 87 1.44 11.76 9.49
CA TRP A 87 2.30 10.97 8.59
C TRP A 87 1.50 10.05 7.67
N ALA A 88 0.47 9.38 8.22
CA ALA A 88 -0.40 8.50 7.44
C ALA A 88 -1.21 9.29 6.39
N ASN A 89 -1.78 10.45 6.77
CA ASN A 89 -2.49 11.32 5.81
C ASN A 89 -1.56 11.84 4.71
N ALA A 90 -0.32 12.21 5.05
CA ALA A 90 0.67 12.60 4.05
C ALA A 90 0.90 11.48 3.01
N ALA A 91 1.04 10.24 3.47
CA ALA A 91 1.24 9.08 2.60
C ALA A 91 -0.02 8.77 1.77
N ASN A 92 -1.21 8.80 2.39
CA ASN A 92 -2.48 8.51 1.74
C ASN A 92 -2.80 9.53 0.64
N CYS A 93 -2.59 10.82 0.90
CA CYS A 93 -2.76 11.85 -0.12
C CYS A 93 -1.73 11.71 -1.24
N ALA A 94 -0.46 11.44 -0.91
CA ALA A 94 0.59 11.29 -1.91
C ALA A 94 0.35 10.12 -2.87
N VAL A 95 -0.18 8.98 -2.40
CA VAL A 95 -0.51 7.85 -3.28
C VAL A 95 -1.67 8.17 -4.21
N LEU A 96 -2.69 8.89 -3.74
CA LEU A 96 -3.78 9.37 -4.61
C LEU A 96 -3.28 10.38 -5.64
N ALA A 97 -2.41 11.33 -5.25
CA ALA A 97 -1.79 12.24 -6.20
C ALA A 97 -1.09 11.48 -7.34
N ALA A 98 -0.33 10.43 -7.01
CA ALA A 98 0.32 9.58 -8.03
C ALA A 98 -0.70 8.83 -8.90
N ALA A 99 -1.79 8.35 -8.34
CA ALA A 99 -2.86 7.69 -9.10
C ALA A 99 -3.54 8.68 -10.07
N PHE A 100 -3.87 9.89 -9.61
CA PHE A 100 -4.46 10.93 -10.46
C PHE A 100 -3.48 11.46 -11.52
N GLN A 101 -2.18 11.50 -11.24
CA GLN A 101 -1.17 11.80 -12.24
C GLN A 101 -1.20 10.79 -13.40
N ILE A 102 -1.30 9.50 -13.08
CA ILE A 102 -1.41 8.42 -14.09
C ILE A 102 -2.75 8.51 -14.83
N HIS A 103 -3.84 8.84 -14.12
CA HIS A 103 -5.16 9.03 -14.71
C HIS A 103 -5.21 10.25 -15.65
N GLY A 104 -4.40 11.28 -15.39
CA GLY A 104 -4.35 12.52 -16.15
C GLY A 104 -5.28 13.62 -15.63
N ASP A 105 -5.75 13.52 -14.39
CA ASP A 105 -6.50 14.57 -13.70
C ASP A 105 -5.52 15.47 -12.93
N GLU A 106 -5.13 16.58 -13.56
CA GLU A 106 -4.17 17.53 -12.97
C GLU A 106 -4.75 18.26 -11.74
N GLU A 107 -6.06 18.52 -11.71
CA GLU A 107 -6.69 19.24 -10.59
C GLU A 107 -6.64 18.39 -9.32
N LEU A 108 -7.08 17.14 -9.40
CA LEU A 108 -7.05 16.22 -8.26
C LEU A 108 -5.62 15.80 -7.89
N CYS A 109 -4.74 15.65 -8.88
CA CYS A 109 -3.31 15.41 -8.62
C CYS A 109 -2.71 16.54 -7.78
N ASN A 110 -2.92 17.79 -8.15
CA ASN A 110 -2.43 18.96 -7.42
C ASN A 110 -3.06 19.06 -6.03
N TYR A 111 -4.38 18.88 -5.92
CA TYR A 111 -5.09 18.91 -4.65
C TYR A 111 -4.48 17.93 -3.63
N TYR A 112 -4.34 16.65 -4.00
CA TYR A 112 -3.78 15.65 -3.09
C TYR A 112 -2.27 15.81 -2.87
N THR A 113 -1.54 16.40 -3.82
CA THR A 113 -0.13 16.77 -3.60
C THR A 113 -0.01 17.86 -2.51
N ASP A 114 -0.84 18.89 -2.57
CA ASP A 114 -0.84 19.97 -1.59
C ASP A 114 -1.26 19.49 -0.20
N GLU A 115 -2.29 18.63 -0.11
CA GLU A 115 -2.70 18.00 1.15
C GLU A 115 -1.59 17.10 1.72
N ALA A 116 -0.91 16.32 0.88
CA ALA A 116 0.21 15.49 1.31
C ALA A 116 1.36 16.32 1.89
N ILE A 117 1.74 17.40 1.21
CA ILE A 117 2.81 18.32 1.66
C ILE A 117 2.39 19.04 2.96
N THR A 118 1.13 19.43 3.06
CA THR A 118 0.58 20.09 4.26
C THR A 118 0.64 19.16 5.47
N ALA A 119 0.18 17.92 5.33
CA ALA A 119 0.23 16.91 6.39
C ALA A 119 1.68 16.56 6.76
N PHE A 120 2.56 16.41 5.78
CA PHE A 120 3.98 16.13 5.98
C PHE A 120 4.66 17.26 6.77
N ASN A 121 4.42 18.50 6.38
CA ASN A 121 4.98 19.67 7.05
C ASN A 121 4.43 19.86 8.48
N TYR A 122 3.16 19.55 8.69
CA TYR A 122 2.58 19.54 10.03
C TYR A 122 3.27 18.51 10.90
N ALA A 123 3.37 17.24 10.45
CA ALA A 123 4.02 16.17 11.20
C ALA A 123 5.49 16.48 11.53
N SER A 124 6.20 17.09 10.59
CA SER A 124 7.62 17.44 10.74
C SER A 124 7.88 18.53 11.80
N LYS A 125 6.87 19.33 12.15
CA LYS A 125 6.98 20.40 13.15
C LYS A 125 6.59 19.96 14.57
N GLN A 126 6.05 18.76 14.74
CA GLN A 126 5.61 18.30 16.05
C GLN A 126 6.81 17.94 16.93
N GLU A 127 6.79 18.33 18.20
CA GLU A 127 7.82 17.99 19.20
C GLU A 127 7.96 16.46 19.37
N ASN A 128 6.82 15.75 19.43
CA ASN A 128 6.79 14.29 19.41
C ASN A 128 6.60 13.83 17.97
N SER A 129 7.70 13.48 17.30
CA SER A 129 7.68 13.06 15.90
C SER A 129 7.01 11.70 15.65
N GLN A 130 6.86 10.87 16.66
CA GLN A 130 6.31 9.50 16.59
C GLN A 130 6.93 8.63 15.48
N LEU A 131 8.16 8.90 15.06
CA LEU A 131 8.81 8.17 13.97
C LEU A 131 9.05 6.69 14.28
N ASP A 132 9.27 6.36 15.55
CA ASP A 132 9.51 4.97 15.98
C ASP A 132 8.26 4.31 16.58
N ASP A 133 7.16 5.06 16.76
CA ASP A 133 5.90 4.51 17.21
C ASP A 133 5.32 3.57 16.16
N LEU A 134 4.56 2.58 16.61
CA LEU A 134 3.93 1.59 15.75
C LEU A 134 2.43 1.86 15.62
N GLN A 135 1.96 1.87 14.38
CA GLN A 135 0.56 1.86 14.01
C GLN A 135 0.20 0.50 13.43
N ASP A 136 -0.84 -0.12 13.95
CA ASP A 136 -1.46 -1.30 13.36
C ASP A 136 -2.13 -0.92 12.02
N ILE A 137 -1.88 -1.69 10.98
CA ILE A 137 -2.46 -1.53 9.64
C ILE A 137 -3.25 -2.78 9.21
N GLY A 138 -3.73 -3.55 10.17
CA GLY A 138 -4.51 -4.77 9.98
C GLY A 138 -3.64 -6.02 10.00
N SER A 139 -2.98 -6.36 8.91
CA SER A 139 -2.13 -7.57 8.81
C SER A 139 -0.71 -7.37 9.36
N ALA A 140 -0.29 -6.14 9.54
CA ALA A 140 1.06 -5.75 9.93
C ALA A 140 1.05 -4.48 10.80
N SER A 141 2.23 -3.92 11.07
CA SER A 141 2.38 -2.63 11.73
C SER A 141 3.40 -1.78 10.96
N MET A 142 3.11 -0.50 10.82
CA MET A 142 4.00 0.51 10.26
C MET A 142 4.52 1.43 11.36
N ARG A 143 5.76 1.87 11.22
CA ARG A 143 6.30 2.96 12.04
C ARG A 143 5.96 4.31 11.43
N GLY A 144 5.99 5.37 12.22
CA GLY A 144 5.87 6.72 11.69
C GLY A 144 6.86 7.02 10.56
N ARG A 145 8.12 6.53 10.68
CA ARG A 145 9.14 6.65 9.62
C ARG A 145 8.79 5.86 8.35
N ASP A 146 8.04 4.77 8.46
CA ASP A 146 7.60 4.01 7.28
C ASP A 146 6.52 4.80 6.51
N PHE A 147 5.61 5.49 7.21
CA PHE A 147 4.67 6.43 6.58
C PHE A 147 5.38 7.66 6.00
N ARG A 148 6.37 8.23 6.73
CA ARG A 148 7.19 9.34 6.24
C ARG A 148 7.92 8.96 4.94
N GLN A 149 8.52 7.78 4.90
CA GLN A 149 9.16 7.23 3.71
C GLN A 149 8.18 7.06 2.55
N LEU A 150 7.01 6.50 2.84
CA LEU A 150 5.98 6.24 1.85
C LEU A 150 5.46 7.53 1.22
N ALA A 151 5.16 8.55 2.05
CA ALA A 151 4.79 9.87 1.59
C ALA A 151 5.87 10.48 0.69
N ALA A 152 7.14 10.42 1.12
CA ALA A 152 8.26 10.94 0.37
C ALA A 152 8.46 10.22 -0.98
N ALA A 153 8.32 8.88 -1.00
CA ALA A 153 8.44 8.12 -2.25
C ALA A 153 7.39 8.55 -3.29
N TYR A 154 6.12 8.71 -2.90
CA TYR A 154 5.09 9.15 -3.82
C TYR A 154 5.17 10.65 -4.16
N LEU A 155 5.55 11.51 -3.21
CA LEU A 155 5.81 12.93 -3.50
C LEU A 155 6.97 13.09 -4.49
N TYR A 156 8.00 12.24 -4.42
CA TYR A 156 9.03 12.21 -5.44
C TYR A 156 8.49 11.82 -6.81
N ASN A 157 7.64 10.80 -6.87
CA ASN A 157 7.00 10.36 -8.13
C ASN A 157 6.26 11.50 -8.81
N VAL A 158 5.50 12.28 -8.04
CA VAL A 158 4.64 13.35 -8.56
C VAL A 158 5.41 14.63 -8.87
N THR A 159 6.32 15.06 -7.98
CA THR A 159 6.95 16.38 -8.06
C THR A 159 8.33 16.38 -8.71
N GLY A 160 9.06 15.25 -8.65
CA GLY A 160 10.47 15.19 -9.06
C GLY A 160 11.44 15.98 -8.17
N ASP A 161 10.98 16.56 -7.04
CA ASP A 161 11.84 17.28 -6.12
C ASP A 161 12.71 16.29 -5.32
N THR A 162 14.01 16.37 -5.51
CA THR A 162 15.02 15.45 -4.95
C THR A 162 15.03 15.39 -3.43
N LYS A 163 14.56 16.42 -2.74
CA LYS A 163 14.43 16.39 -1.28
C LYS A 163 13.55 15.21 -0.80
N TRP A 164 12.56 14.82 -1.59
CA TRP A 164 11.69 13.69 -1.27
C TRP A 164 12.41 12.35 -1.48
N GLU A 165 13.22 12.25 -2.54
CA GLU A 165 14.06 11.07 -2.74
C GLU A 165 15.09 10.91 -1.62
N ASP A 166 15.69 12.01 -1.15
CA ASP A 166 16.63 12.01 -0.02
C ASP A 166 15.98 11.44 1.25
N ILE A 167 14.76 11.89 1.58
CA ILE A 167 14.00 11.39 2.74
C ILE A 167 13.64 9.91 2.55
N MET A 168 13.18 9.52 1.36
CA MET A 168 12.85 8.13 1.05
C MET A 168 14.07 7.23 1.25
N ALA A 169 15.24 7.65 0.79
CA ALA A 169 16.48 6.90 0.90
C ALA A 169 16.99 6.83 2.36
N GLU A 170 16.89 7.94 3.10
CA GLU A 170 17.27 8.02 4.52
C GLU A 170 16.50 7.00 5.38
N GLU A 171 15.20 6.89 5.16
CA GLU A 171 14.32 6.01 5.95
C GLU A 171 14.34 4.53 5.49
N SER A 172 15.01 4.21 4.39
CA SER A 172 15.03 2.87 3.85
C SER A 172 15.78 1.89 4.76
N VAL A 173 15.14 0.74 5.04
CA VAL A 173 15.76 -0.39 5.74
C VAL A 173 16.68 -1.21 4.83
N VAL A 174 16.57 -1.05 3.52
CA VAL A 174 17.29 -1.87 2.53
C VAL A 174 18.78 -1.53 2.55
N LYS A 175 19.61 -2.54 2.88
CA LYS A 175 21.07 -2.43 2.92
C LYS A 175 21.75 -3.24 1.82
N ASP A 176 21.12 -4.32 1.41
CA ASP A 176 21.59 -5.22 0.35
C ASP A 176 20.42 -5.91 -0.34
N GLY A 177 20.72 -6.72 -1.36
CA GLY A 177 19.70 -7.41 -2.16
C GLY A 177 18.96 -8.56 -1.45
N LYS A 178 19.15 -8.76 -0.14
CA LYS A 178 18.45 -9.76 0.67
C LYS A 178 17.76 -9.16 1.89
N THR A 179 17.98 -7.89 2.17
CA THR A 179 17.33 -7.20 3.30
C THR A 179 15.81 -7.26 3.14
N PRO A 180 15.04 -7.86 4.08
CA PRO A 180 13.58 -7.86 3.98
C PRO A 180 13.03 -6.43 3.99
N ILE A 181 12.02 -6.16 3.15
CA ILE A 181 11.36 -4.84 3.12
C ILE A 181 10.17 -4.75 4.07
N PHE A 182 9.85 -5.82 4.78
CA PHE A 182 8.92 -5.80 5.91
C PHE A 182 9.33 -6.82 6.97
N SER A 183 8.93 -6.58 8.21
CA SER A 183 9.15 -7.49 9.33
C SER A 183 7.99 -7.42 10.32
N LYS A 184 7.41 -8.58 10.63
CA LYS A 184 6.40 -8.75 11.69
C LYS A 184 6.99 -9.13 13.05
N SER A 185 8.33 -9.28 13.14
CA SER A 185 9.05 -9.68 14.34
C SER A 185 9.39 -8.50 15.25
N ARG A 186 10.38 -8.67 16.14
CA ARG A 186 10.75 -7.72 17.20
C ARG A 186 11.03 -6.29 16.71
N ASN A 187 11.61 -6.14 15.52
CA ASN A 187 11.84 -4.86 14.86
C ASN A 187 10.80 -4.71 13.73
N ARG A 188 9.57 -4.43 14.09
CA ARG A 188 8.49 -4.30 13.12
C ARG A 188 8.73 -3.10 12.23
N TYR A 189 8.54 -3.28 10.92
CA TYR A 189 8.53 -2.24 9.91
C TYR A 189 7.82 -2.76 8.67
N TYR A 190 7.32 -1.84 7.86
CA TYR A 190 6.59 -2.19 6.66
C TYR A 190 6.88 -1.17 5.56
N GLN A 191 7.82 -1.50 4.66
CA GLN A 191 8.28 -0.62 3.58
C GLN A 191 7.96 -1.18 2.19
N ILE A 192 6.99 -2.09 2.10
CA ILE A 192 6.56 -2.69 0.83
C ILE A 192 6.08 -1.61 -0.12
N TRP A 193 5.14 -0.77 0.33
CA TRP A 193 4.52 0.24 -0.53
C TRP A 193 5.48 1.35 -0.91
N ALA A 194 6.34 1.80 -0.02
CA ALA A 194 7.38 2.77 -0.33
C ALA A 194 8.40 2.23 -1.35
N THR A 195 8.78 0.95 -1.19
CA THR A 195 9.64 0.27 -2.15
C THR A 195 8.96 0.17 -3.52
N ALA A 196 7.69 -0.20 -3.57
CA ALA A 196 6.93 -0.27 -4.81
C ALA A 196 6.84 1.10 -5.51
N ALA A 197 6.55 2.16 -4.74
CA ALA A 197 6.52 3.53 -5.25
C ALA A 197 7.86 3.94 -5.87
N TYR A 198 8.97 3.64 -5.19
CA TYR A 198 10.29 3.99 -5.70
C TYR A 198 10.71 3.15 -6.91
N LEU A 199 10.37 1.86 -6.94
CA LEU A 199 10.63 1.00 -8.10
C LEU A 199 9.82 1.42 -9.33
N ALA A 200 8.59 1.88 -9.15
CA ALA A 200 7.71 2.37 -10.22
C ALA A 200 7.89 3.87 -10.54
N CYS A 201 8.77 4.57 -9.84
CA CYS A 201 8.96 6.01 -9.99
C CYS A 201 9.32 6.38 -11.43
N PRO A 202 8.64 7.37 -12.05
CA PRO A 202 8.96 7.83 -13.39
C PRO A 202 10.16 8.78 -13.44
N GLN A 203 10.59 9.31 -12.28
CA GLN A 203 11.66 10.28 -12.18
C GLN A 203 13.05 9.62 -12.26
N GLU A 204 14.10 10.42 -12.53
CA GLU A 204 15.48 9.99 -12.44
C GLU A 204 15.80 9.50 -11.01
N ARG A 205 16.65 8.51 -10.87
CA ARG A 205 17.05 7.95 -9.56
C ARG A 205 18.47 8.35 -9.23
N HIS A 206 18.62 9.10 -8.12
CA HIS A 206 19.94 9.58 -7.66
C HIS A 206 20.61 8.59 -6.68
N TYR A 207 19.89 7.52 -6.26
CA TYR A 207 20.39 6.45 -5.38
C TYR A 207 20.41 5.10 -6.10
N PRO A 208 21.28 4.91 -7.13
CA PRO A 208 21.26 3.70 -7.97
C PRO A 208 21.60 2.41 -7.19
N GLU A 209 22.44 2.49 -6.17
CA GLU A 209 22.76 1.33 -5.32
C GLU A 209 21.54 0.90 -4.51
N LEU A 210 20.82 1.83 -3.88
CA LEU A 210 19.58 1.56 -3.15
C LEU A 210 18.53 0.95 -4.09
N TYR A 211 18.34 1.53 -5.27
CA TYR A 211 17.40 1.02 -6.28
C TYR A 211 17.73 -0.43 -6.67
N ASN A 212 18.99 -0.74 -6.95
CA ASN A 212 19.42 -2.10 -7.29
C ASN A 212 19.25 -3.07 -6.12
N ASN A 213 19.54 -2.65 -4.92
CA ASN A 213 19.32 -3.45 -3.71
C ASN A 213 17.83 -3.72 -3.47
N MET A 214 16.95 -2.74 -3.67
CA MET A 214 15.49 -2.92 -3.61
C MET A 214 14.99 -3.91 -4.66
N LYS A 215 15.43 -3.79 -5.93
CA LYS A 215 15.10 -4.77 -6.99
C LYS A 215 15.50 -6.19 -6.59
N ALA A 216 16.73 -6.37 -6.15
CA ALA A 216 17.25 -7.67 -5.77
C ALA A 216 16.53 -8.24 -4.54
N SER A 217 16.23 -7.41 -3.55
CA SER A 217 15.49 -7.80 -2.36
C SER A 217 14.06 -8.25 -2.67
N VAL A 218 13.34 -7.52 -3.51
CA VAL A 218 11.99 -7.88 -3.95
C VAL A 218 11.99 -9.21 -4.70
N ASP A 219 12.91 -9.40 -5.65
CA ASP A 219 13.02 -10.67 -6.39
C ASP A 219 13.39 -11.83 -5.48
N TYR A 220 14.33 -11.63 -4.54
CA TYR A 220 14.71 -12.62 -3.54
C TYR A 220 13.51 -13.03 -2.67
N GLN A 221 12.76 -12.08 -2.15
CA GLN A 221 11.61 -12.37 -1.29
C GLN A 221 10.45 -13.03 -2.06
N ALA A 222 10.20 -12.64 -3.32
CA ALA A 222 9.23 -13.30 -4.17
C ALA A 222 9.60 -14.79 -4.40
N ASN A 223 10.89 -15.10 -4.54
CA ASN A 223 11.36 -16.49 -4.60
C ASN A 223 11.13 -17.23 -3.29
N GLU A 224 11.63 -16.69 -2.17
CA GLU A 224 11.60 -17.35 -0.87
C GLU A 224 10.18 -17.57 -0.34
N ASN A 225 9.26 -16.66 -0.65
CA ASN A 225 7.89 -16.74 -0.12
C ASN A 225 6.90 -17.40 -1.07
N ASN A 226 7.13 -17.39 -2.40
CA ASN A 226 6.15 -17.81 -3.39
C ASN A 226 6.70 -18.81 -4.40
N VAL A 227 7.70 -18.44 -5.21
CA VAL A 227 8.13 -19.22 -6.38
C VAL A 227 8.66 -20.58 -5.97
N ASN A 228 9.48 -20.66 -4.92
CA ASN A 228 10.05 -21.91 -4.41
C ASN A 228 9.01 -22.92 -3.92
N PHE A 229 7.79 -22.48 -3.61
CA PHE A 229 6.70 -23.34 -3.15
C PHE A 229 5.74 -23.81 -4.24
N MET A 230 5.72 -23.14 -5.40
CA MET A 230 4.77 -23.43 -6.48
C MET A 230 4.86 -24.87 -7.02
N SER A 231 6.06 -25.39 -7.15
CA SER A 231 6.31 -26.68 -7.79
C SER A 231 5.96 -27.90 -6.92
N THR A 232 5.79 -27.70 -5.61
CA THR A 232 5.68 -28.80 -4.67
C THR A 232 4.25 -29.28 -4.47
N ARG A 233 3.26 -28.37 -4.52
CA ARG A 233 1.83 -28.70 -4.30
C ARG A 233 0.92 -27.68 -5.00
N PRO A 234 0.29 -28.03 -6.12
CA PRO A 234 -0.58 -27.11 -6.87
C PRO A 234 -1.77 -26.51 -6.08
N SER A 235 -2.23 -27.22 -5.04
CA SER A 235 -3.33 -26.78 -4.17
C SER A 235 -2.84 -26.13 -2.88
N ARG A 236 -1.54 -25.96 -2.71
CA ARG A 236 -0.99 -25.33 -1.52
C ARG A 236 -0.93 -23.84 -1.74
N ARG A 237 -1.31 -23.11 -0.72
CA ARG A 237 -1.04 -21.70 -0.59
C ARG A 237 0.45 -21.44 -0.38
N THR A 238 0.97 -20.36 -0.93
CA THR A 238 2.37 -19.96 -0.74
C THR A 238 2.60 -19.33 0.64
N ALA A 239 1.56 -18.73 1.24
CA ALA A 239 1.62 -18.19 2.59
C ALA A 239 1.33 -19.23 3.69
N ASN A 240 1.84 -19.00 4.89
CA ASN A 240 1.66 -19.87 6.05
C ASN A 240 0.33 -19.65 6.80
N ASP A 241 -0.58 -18.86 6.25
CA ASP A 241 -1.87 -18.58 6.86
C ASP A 241 -2.95 -19.52 6.31
N SER A 242 -3.92 -19.89 7.14
CA SER A 242 -5.08 -20.71 6.75
C SER A 242 -6.20 -19.85 6.14
N ARG A 243 -6.14 -18.54 6.27
CA ARG A 243 -7.11 -17.60 5.70
C ARG A 243 -6.60 -17.06 4.38
N TRP A 244 -7.52 -16.76 3.47
CA TRP A 244 -7.17 -16.11 2.24
C TRP A 244 -6.86 -14.63 2.52
N GLN A 245 -5.58 -14.35 2.57
CA GLN A 245 -5.07 -13.00 2.66
C GLN A 245 -4.21 -12.75 1.42
N VAL A 246 -4.75 -11.99 0.50
CA VAL A 246 -4.03 -11.53 -0.69
C VAL A 246 -3.14 -10.34 -0.27
N SER A 247 -2.29 -10.60 0.71
CA SER A 247 -1.52 -9.58 1.41
C SER A 247 -0.08 -9.48 0.89
N GLU A 248 0.83 -9.15 1.78
CA GLU A 248 2.23 -8.83 1.56
C GLU A 248 2.96 -9.79 0.62
N ASN A 249 2.60 -11.08 0.65
CA ASN A 249 3.28 -12.08 -0.18
C ASN A 249 2.95 -11.89 -1.66
N LEU A 250 1.69 -11.58 -2.01
CA LEU A 250 1.31 -11.33 -3.39
C LEU A 250 1.90 -10.01 -3.90
N GLN A 251 1.98 -8.99 -3.06
CA GLN A 251 2.58 -7.71 -3.41
C GLN A 251 4.05 -7.87 -3.83
N MET A 252 4.81 -8.74 -3.13
CA MET A 252 6.20 -9.06 -3.54
C MET A 252 6.25 -9.65 -4.95
N VAL A 253 5.38 -10.58 -5.26
CA VAL A 253 5.35 -11.22 -6.58
C VAL A 253 4.92 -10.24 -7.66
N MET A 254 3.96 -9.36 -7.38
CA MET A 254 3.52 -8.30 -8.29
C MET A 254 4.67 -7.33 -8.59
N MET A 255 5.38 -6.87 -7.57
CA MET A 255 6.55 -6.01 -7.75
C MET A 255 7.68 -6.71 -8.50
N ALA A 256 7.97 -7.97 -8.17
CA ALA A 256 8.96 -8.77 -8.88
C ALA A 256 8.60 -8.93 -10.36
N HIS A 257 7.32 -9.16 -10.67
CA HIS A 257 6.82 -9.20 -12.04
C HIS A 257 7.00 -7.87 -12.76
N TYR A 258 6.69 -6.76 -12.08
CA TYR A 258 6.86 -5.41 -12.64
C TYR A 258 8.31 -5.13 -13.03
N ILE A 259 9.27 -5.49 -12.18
CA ILE A 259 10.70 -5.24 -12.40
C ILE A 259 11.42 -6.33 -13.23
N ALA A 260 10.74 -7.43 -13.56
CA ALA A 260 11.36 -8.52 -14.32
C ALA A 260 11.68 -8.10 -15.77
N ASP A 261 12.92 -8.37 -16.19
CA ASP A 261 13.44 -7.93 -17.48
C ASP A 261 13.15 -8.91 -18.63
N ASN A 262 12.67 -10.15 -18.33
CA ASN A 262 12.45 -11.17 -19.33
C ASN A 262 11.10 -11.90 -19.19
N ALA A 263 10.59 -12.39 -20.32
CA ALA A 263 9.29 -13.04 -20.40
C ALA A 263 9.20 -14.35 -19.60
N ALA A 264 10.27 -15.12 -19.50
CA ALA A 264 10.27 -16.39 -18.77
C ALA A 264 10.09 -16.13 -17.26
N ARG A 265 10.78 -15.12 -16.72
CA ARG A 265 10.62 -14.72 -15.31
C ARG A 265 9.23 -14.17 -15.05
N LYS A 266 8.69 -13.34 -15.94
CA LYS A 266 7.32 -12.84 -15.84
C LYS A 266 6.31 -13.97 -15.77
N ALA A 267 6.38 -14.93 -16.68
CA ALA A 267 5.47 -16.08 -16.71
C ALA A 267 5.56 -16.95 -15.45
N GLU A 268 6.75 -17.11 -14.87
CA GLU A 268 6.94 -17.81 -13.59
C GLU A 268 6.24 -17.07 -12.44
N LEU A 269 6.40 -15.75 -12.36
CA LEU A 269 5.77 -14.91 -11.32
C LEU A 269 4.25 -14.84 -11.51
N GLU A 270 3.76 -14.74 -12.75
CA GLU A 270 2.33 -14.84 -13.08
C GLU A 270 1.72 -16.15 -12.56
N LYS A 271 2.42 -17.26 -12.77
CA LYS A 271 1.98 -18.55 -12.24
C LYS A 271 1.86 -18.54 -10.71
N ALA A 272 2.78 -17.86 -10.00
CA ALA A 272 2.69 -17.69 -8.55
C ALA A 272 1.46 -16.89 -8.15
N MET A 273 1.18 -15.77 -8.85
CA MET A 273 -0.02 -14.96 -8.62
C MET A 273 -1.31 -15.76 -8.86
N TYR A 274 -1.40 -16.50 -9.96
CA TYR A 274 -2.55 -17.37 -10.24
C TYR A 274 -2.74 -18.49 -9.21
N MET A 275 -1.65 -19.03 -8.68
CA MET A 275 -1.73 -20.04 -7.63
C MET A 275 -2.30 -19.48 -6.34
N GLU A 276 -1.88 -18.28 -5.95
CA GLU A 276 -2.37 -17.63 -4.74
C GLU A 276 -3.83 -17.19 -4.89
N ALA A 277 -4.17 -16.51 -5.98
CA ALA A 277 -5.55 -16.14 -6.28
C ALA A 277 -6.47 -17.35 -6.39
N GLY A 278 -6.05 -18.36 -7.12
CA GLY A 278 -6.82 -19.60 -7.29
C GLY A 278 -7.06 -20.35 -6.00
N TRP A 279 -6.21 -20.21 -4.99
CA TRP A 279 -6.42 -20.83 -3.68
C TRP A 279 -7.69 -20.27 -3.02
N GLY A 280 -7.85 -18.97 -2.96
CA GLY A 280 -9.05 -18.31 -2.43
C GLY A 280 -10.30 -18.53 -3.29
N LEU A 281 -10.12 -18.81 -4.58
CA LEU A 281 -11.21 -19.10 -5.52
C LEU A 281 -11.56 -20.60 -5.62
N GLY A 282 -11.23 -21.39 -4.61
CA GLY A 282 -11.65 -22.78 -4.49
C GLY A 282 -10.58 -23.82 -4.83
N ARG A 283 -9.38 -23.43 -5.28
CA ARG A 283 -8.27 -24.34 -5.52
C ARG A 283 -7.49 -24.69 -4.25
N ASN A 284 -8.22 -24.90 -3.17
CA ASN A 284 -7.72 -25.27 -1.85
C ASN A 284 -8.17 -26.70 -1.48
N PRO A 285 -7.64 -27.28 -0.39
CA PRO A 285 -7.99 -28.65 0.02
C PRO A 285 -9.48 -28.89 0.29
N SER A 286 -10.22 -27.84 0.66
CA SER A 286 -11.65 -27.91 0.97
C SER A 286 -12.53 -27.72 -0.28
N ASN A 287 -11.94 -27.33 -1.41
CA ASN A 287 -12.65 -26.92 -2.62
C ASN A 287 -13.75 -25.89 -2.33
N THR A 288 -13.43 -24.91 -1.48
CA THR A 288 -14.33 -23.87 -1.00
C THR A 288 -13.86 -22.51 -1.47
N VAL A 289 -14.76 -21.69 -1.99
CA VAL A 289 -14.48 -20.29 -2.33
C VAL A 289 -14.50 -19.47 -1.03
N GLU A 290 -13.42 -18.73 -0.80
CA GLU A 290 -13.25 -17.89 0.42
C GLU A 290 -13.99 -16.54 0.33
N MET A 291 -14.70 -16.27 -0.77
CA MET A 291 -15.53 -15.09 -0.96
C MET A 291 -17.00 -15.45 -0.87
N THR A 292 -17.71 -14.86 0.09
CA THR A 292 -19.15 -15.04 0.27
C THR A 292 -19.92 -14.59 -0.98
N GLY A 293 -20.83 -15.44 -1.44
CA GLY A 293 -21.65 -15.15 -2.62
C GLY A 293 -20.98 -15.45 -3.97
N LEU A 294 -19.71 -15.86 -3.97
CA LEU A 294 -19.01 -16.28 -5.18
C LEU A 294 -18.85 -17.81 -5.19
N GLY A 295 -19.41 -18.46 -6.22
CA GLY A 295 -19.40 -19.93 -6.35
C GLY A 295 -20.49 -20.63 -5.55
N GLU A 296 -20.55 -21.99 -5.67
CA GLU A 296 -21.56 -22.83 -5.03
C GLU A 296 -21.21 -23.27 -3.60
N ARG A 297 -19.93 -23.19 -3.25
CA ARG A 297 -19.39 -23.49 -1.92
C ARG A 297 -18.58 -22.33 -1.39
N HIS A 298 -19.01 -21.74 -0.32
CA HIS A 298 -18.38 -20.62 0.36
C HIS A 298 -18.63 -20.66 1.88
#